data_d2c0ddfd28d72b872de632162600cb1a
#
_entry.id   d2c0ddfd28d72b872de632162600cb1a
#
_cell.length_a   1.000
_cell.length_b   1.000
_cell.length_c   1.000
_cell.angle_alpha   90.00
_cell.angle_beta   90.00
_cell.angle_gamma   90.00
#
_symmetry.space_group_name_H-M   'P 1'
#
loop_
_entity.id
_entity.type
_entity.pdbx_description
1 polymer ?
#
loop_
_entity_poly.entity_id
_entity_poly.type
_entity_poly.pdbx_seq_one_letter_code
_entity_poly.pdbx_strand_id
1 'polypeptide(L)'
;NIGSEHLVGLAGTGAKSGVGMAHWEMQGWMILLLGWLFVPFYQLLNNKMGKIITMPDFLKYRYTPRTGSWLSIITLIAYILTKVSVTAYTGGIFLEFLLGLPFWYGAIGLIVLTGIFTVLSGMKGVMTLSAIQTPILIIGSFLVLFLGLSALGDGNIATGWTEMMDHARSAMNIGADGHAYGANHMFHWTEADPMYQDYPGFWVFIGASIIGFWYWCTDQHIVQRVLGQRKGEDNDVVMKRARRGTIAAGYFKILPVFMFLIPGMVAAALAAKGEFDMSNTDAAFAVMVKDVLPAGVKGIVTIGFICALVASLAAFFNSCATLFTEDFYKPMFKNKSEATYVMVGRIATVVVVILGMAWIPVMMSLGSLYDYLQGIQSLLAPAMVAV
;
A
#
# COMPACT_ATOMS: atom_id res chain seq x y z
N ASN A 1 -4.28 -2.18 -5.21
CA ASN A 1 -3.85 -1.59 -3.95
C ASN A 1 -2.83 -2.44 -3.18
N ILE A 2 -2.61 -3.69 -3.55
CA ILE A 2 -1.52 -4.50 -3.03
C ILE A 2 -0.22 -4.05 -3.69
N GLY A 3 0.74 -3.57 -2.91
CA GLY A 3 1.99 -3.01 -3.41
C GLY A 3 3.09 -3.06 -2.35
N SER A 4 3.95 -2.07 -2.35
CA SER A 4 5.11 -1.92 -1.47
C SER A 4 4.79 -2.09 0.02
N GLU A 5 3.68 -1.49 0.45
CA GLU A 5 3.20 -1.50 1.83
C GLU A 5 3.00 -2.94 2.36
N HIS A 6 2.66 -3.87 1.47
CA HIS A 6 2.40 -5.26 1.83
C HIS A 6 3.64 -6.14 1.67
N LEU A 7 4.38 -5.96 0.56
CA LEU A 7 5.54 -6.79 0.22
C LEU A 7 6.67 -6.66 1.25
N VAL A 8 6.93 -5.46 1.71
CA VAL A 8 7.98 -5.16 2.67
C VAL A 8 7.37 -4.83 4.04
N GLY A 9 6.44 -3.86 4.08
CA GLY A 9 5.89 -3.38 5.33
C GLY A 9 5.12 -4.44 6.10
N LEU A 10 4.08 -5.03 5.50
CA LEU A 10 3.22 -5.98 6.21
C LEU A 10 3.95 -7.30 6.52
N ALA A 11 4.77 -7.80 5.59
CA ALA A 11 5.56 -9.00 5.82
C ALA A 11 6.66 -8.77 6.87
N GLY A 12 7.36 -7.64 6.80
CA GLY A 12 8.35 -7.26 7.80
C GLY A 12 7.75 -7.11 9.20
N THR A 13 6.57 -6.50 9.30
CA THR A 13 5.85 -6.40 10.58
C THR A 13 5.38 -7.76 11.06
N GLY A 14 4.93 -8.66 10.15
CA GLY A 14 4.62 -10.04 10.51
C GLY A 14 5.81 -10.77 11.11
N ALA A 15 7.01 -10.57 10.54
CA ALA A 15 8.25 -11.13 11.07
C ALA A 15 8.67 -10.53 12.41
N LYS A 16 8.39 -9.23 12.65
CA LYS A 16 8.77 -8.50 13.88
C LYS A 16 7.75 -8.69 15.01
N SER A 17 6.46 -8.57 14.70
CA SER A 17 5.37 -8.39 15.68
C SER A 17 4.24 -9.41 15.51
N GLY A 18 4.41 -10.45 14.69
CA GLY A 18 3.40 -11.49 14.51
C GLY A 18 2.09 -10.95 13.94
N VAL A 19 0.96 -11.33 14.55
CA VAL A 19 -0.40 -11.04 14.04
C VAL A 19 -0.85 -9.62 14.34
N GLY A 20 -0.13 -8.86 15.17
CA GLY A 20 -0.53 -7.54 15.63
C GLY A 20 -1.04 -6.60 14.54
N MET A 21 -0.38 -6.56 13.38
CA MET A 21 -0.75 -5.69 12.28
C MET A 21 -1.94 -6.16 11.43
N ALA A 22 -2.51 -7.34 11.68
CA ALA A 22 -3.66 -7.86 10.91
C ALA A 22 -4.89 -6.94 10.99
N HIS A 23 -5.05 -6.18 12.07
CA HIS A 23 -6.14 -5.22 12.22
C HIS A 23 -6.15 -4.14 11.13
N TRP A 24 -4.98 -3.76 10.59
CA TRP A 24 -4.88 -2.78 9.48
C TRP A 24 -5.48 -3.32 8.18
N GLU A 25 -5.32 -4.60 7.92
CA GLU A 25 -5.94 -5.23 6.75
C GLU A 25 -7.44 -5.40 6.93
N MET A 26 -7.89 -5.67 8.17
CA MET A 26 -9.31 -5.77 8.49
C MET A 26 -10.08 -4.47 8.28
N GLN A 27 -9.43 -3.29 8.39
CA GLN A 27 -10.05 -2.01 8.02
C GLN A 27 -10.43 -1.94 6.54
N GLY A 28 -9.91 -2.80 5.69
CA GLY A 28 -10.30 -2.87 4.28
C GLY A 28 -11.80 -2.99 4.06
N TRP A 29 -12.58 -3.43 5.07
CA TRP A 29 -14.03 -3.40 5.02
C TRP A 29 -14.61 -1.98 4.85
N MET A 30 -13.88 -0.91 5.22
CA MET A 30 -14.27 0.49 4.97
C MET A 30 -14.46 0.80 3.47
N ILE A 31 -13.86 0.03 2.57
CA ILE A 31 -14.10 0.16 1.13
C ILE A 31 -15.57 -0.12 0.74
N LEU A 32 -16.31 -0.82 1.59
CA LEU A 32 -17.74 -1.02 1.40
C LEU A 32 -18.49 0.32 1.53
N LEU A 33 -18.06 1.19 2.44
CA LEU A 33 -18.61 2.53 2.58
C LEU A 33 -18.35 3.37 1.31
N LEU A 34 -17.17 3.23 0.70
CA LEU A 34 -16.91 3.86 -0.60
C LEU A 34 -17.99 3.46 -1.63
N GLY A 35 -18.25 2.15 -1.76
CA GLY A 35 -19.24 1.64 -2.73
C GLY A 35 -20.68 2.04 -2.46
N TRP A 36 -21.09 2.02 -1.21
CA TRP A 36 -22.49 2.24 -0.83
C TRP A 36 -22.86 3.69 -0.56
N LEU A 37 -21.95 4.45 0.04
CA LEU A 37 -22.20 5.82 0.49
C LEU A 37 -21.51 6.84 -0.41
N PHE A 38 -20.20 6.72 -0.60
CA PHE A 38 -19.40 7.76 -1.24
C PHE A 38 -19.53 7.77 -2.77
N VAL A 39 -19.58 6.62 -3.44
CA VAL A 39 -19.74 6.56 -4.90
C VAL A 39 -21.04 7.22 -5.36
N PRO A 40 -22.22 6.92 -4.78
CA PRO A 40 -23.45 7.64 -5.10
C PRO A 40 -23.36 9.15 -4.84
N PHE A 41 -22.74 9.52 -3.74
CA PHE A 41 -22.54 10.91 -3.36
C PHE A 41 -21.66 11.67 -4.36
N TYR A 42 -20.50 11.11 -4.73
CA TYR A 42 -19.62 11.72 -5.73
C TYR A 42 -20.28 11.81 -7.12
N GLN A 43 -21.05 10.82 -7.52
CA GLN A 43 -21.83 10.87 -8.77
C GLN A 43 -22.88 11.97 -8.75
N LEU A 44 -23.59 12.12 -7.64
CA LEU A 44 -24.57 13.19 -7.47
C LEU A 44 -23.92 14.57 -7.57
N LEU A 45 -22.75 14.74 -6.94
CA LEU A 45 -21.98 15.98 -7.01
C LEU A 45 -21.51 16.29 -8.43
N ASN A 46 -20.99 15.30 -9.14
CA ASN A 46 -20.58 15.45 -10.53
C ASN A 46 -21.73 15.93 -11.43
N ASN A 47 -22.94 15.42 -11.19
CA ASN A 47 -24.12 15.80 -11.97
C ASN A 47 -24.62 17.22 -11.64
N LYS A 48 -24.49 17.66 -10.38
CA LYS A 48 -25.03 18.96 -9.93
C LYS A 48 -24.04 20.13 -10.07
N MET A 49 -22.76 19.88 -9.82
CA MET A 49 -21.74 20.93 -9.67
C MET A 49 -20.72 20.96 -10.83
N GLY A 50 -20.86 20.06 -11.79
CA GLY A 50 -19.87 19.87 -12.85
C GLY A 50 -18.80 18.85 -12.44
N LYS A 51 -17.87 18.59 -13.36
CA LYS A 51 -16.90 17.50 -13.21
C LYS A 51 -15.95 17.74 -12.02
N ILE A 52 -16.14 17.01 -10.94
CA ILE A 52 -15.17 16.90 -9.85
C ILE A 52 -14.13 15.88 -10.26
N ILE A 53 -12.87 16.29 -10.35
CA ILE A 53 -11.76 15.45 -10.79
C ILE A 53 -10.88 15.05 -9.59
N THR A 54 -10.71 15.97 -8.64
CA THR A 54 -9.88 15.77 -7.46
C THR A 54 -10.68 15.88 -6.17
N MET A 55 -10.21 15.22 -5.11
CA MET A 55 -10.83 15.38 -3.79
C MET A 55 -10.77 16.82 -3.27
N PRO A 56 -9.66 17.56 -3.47
CA PRO A 56 -9.62 18.98 -3.16
C PRO A 56 -10.69 19.82 -3.89
N ASP A 57 -11.14 19.44 -5.09
CA ASP A 57 -12.22 20.13 -5.79
C ASP A 57 -13.52 20.10 -4.98
N PHE A 58 -13.83 18.98 -4.32
CA PHE A 58 -14.97 18.90 -3.43
C PHE A 58 -14.87 19.92 -2.30
N LEU A 59 -13.70 20.09 -1.68
CA LEU A 59 -13.51 21.07 -0.60
C LEU A 59 -13.59 22.53 -1.09
N LYS A 60 -13.20 22.80 -2.32
CA LYS A 60 -13.39 24.14 -2.93
C LYS A 60 -14.87 24.53 -2.97
N TYR A 61 -15.73 23.58 -3.30
CA TYR A 61 -17.18 23.80 -3.34
C TYR A 61 -17.83 23.83 -1.95
N ARG A 62 -17.38 22.96 -1.05
CA ARG A 62 -17.94 22.83 0.30
C ARG A 62 -17.60 24.02 1.20
N TYR A 63 -16.36 24.53 1.11
CA TYR A 63 -15.81 25.58 1.96
C TYR A 63 -15.32 26.78 1.13
N THR A 64 -14.04 26.80 0.80
CA THR A 64 -13.42 27.88 0.03
C THR A 64 -12.37 27.34 -0.97
N PRO A 65 -12.07 28.11 -2.05
CA PRO A 65 -10.98 27.74 -2.96
C PRO A 65 -9.63 27.56 -2.25
N ARG A 66 -9.38 28.35 -1.18
CA ARG A 66 -8.15 28.24 -0.38
C ARG A 66 -8.04 26.90 0.33
N THR A 67 -9.13 26.40 0.91
CA THR A 67 -9.17 25.09 1.59
C THR A 67 -8.81 23.95 0.64
N GLY A 68 -9.37 23.97 -0.57
CA GLY A 68 -9.02 22.98 -1.58
C GLY A 68 -7.53 23.05 -1.97
N SER A 69 -6.98 24.25 -2.17
CA SER A 69 -5.57 24.42 -2.52
C SER A 69 -4.64 23.91 -1.40
N TRP A 70 -4.96 24.19 -0.14
CA TRP A 70 -4.21 23.65 1.01
C TRP A 70 -4.24 22.14 1.05
N LEU A 71 -5.39 21.51 0.84
CA LEU A 71 -5.49 20.06 0.79
C LEU A 71 -4.66 19.49 -0.34
N SER A 72 -4.67 20.12 -1.53
CA SER A 72 -3.84 19.66 -2.65
C SER A 72 -2.34 19.71 -2.34
N ILE A 73 -1.86 20.79 -1.68
CA ILE A 73 -0.46 20.91 -1.26
C ILE A 73 -0.10 19.80 -0.27
N ILE A 74 -0.90 19.63 0.78
CA ILE A 74 -0.66 18.62 1.82
C ILE A 74 -0.65 17.22 1.19
N THR A 75 -1.61 16.91 0.32
CA THR A 75 -1.70 15.61 -0.35
C THR A 75 -0.50 15.35 -1.26
N LEU A 76 -0.05 16.35 -2.03
CA LEU A 76 1.14 16.22 -2.89
C LEU A 76 2.40 15.96 -2.06
N ILE A 77 2.62 16.73 -1.00
CA ILE A 77 3.76 16.54 -0.09
C ILE A 77 3.69 15.14 0.54
N ALA A 78 2.54 14.77 1.10
CA ALA A 78 2.34 13.46 1.72
C ALA A 78 2.61 12.32 0.72
N TYR A 79 2.14 12.41 -0.52
CA TYR A 79 2.39 11.38 -1.54
C TYR A 79 3.86 11.24 -1.89
N ILE A 80 4.59 12.35 -2.03
CA ILE A 80 6.03 12.32 -2.33
C ILE A 80 6.78 11.69 -1.15
N LEU A 81 6.54 12.17 0.06
CA LEU A 81 7.25 11.73 1.26
C LEU A 81 6.91 10.30 1.68
N THR A 82 5.69 9.84 1.46
CA THR A 82 5.25 8.49 1.87
C THR A 82 5.16 7.53 0.70
N LYS A 83 4.19 7.72 -0.19
CA LYS A 83 3.82 6.75 -1.21
C LYS A 83 4.92 6.51 -2.25
N VAL A 84 5.47 7.58 -2.80
CA VAL A 84 6.49 7.49 -3.86
C VAL A 84 7.81 6.98 -3.30
N SER A 85 8.30 7.59 -2.23
CA SER A 85 9.60 7.23 -1.64
C SER A 85 9.58 5.84 -1.02
N VAL A 86 8.49 5.49 -0.31
CA VAL A 86 8.29 4.15 0.27
C VAL A 86 8.31 3.08 -0.81
N THR A 87 7.61 3.30 -1.94
CA THR A 87 7.56 2.29 -3.01
C THR A 87 8.92 2.13 -3.70
N ALA A 88 9.66 3.21 -3.87
CA ALA A 88 11.01 3.17 -4.43
C ALA A 88 11.99 2.45 -3.48
N TYR A 89 11.94 2.76 -2.19
CA TYR A 89 12.71 2.09 -1.14
C TYR A 89 12.42 0.58 -1.09
N THR A 90 11.14 0.21 -1.06
CA THR A 90 10.70 -1.19 -1.11
C THR A 90 11.26 -1.91 -2.33
N GLY A 91 11.21 -1.26 -3.50
CA GLY A 91 11.79 -1.82 -4.72
C GLY A 91 13.29 -2.05 -4.62
N GLY A 92 14.00 -1.13 -3.98
CA GLY A 92 15.44 -1.26 -3.70
C GLY A 92 15.72 -2.50 -2.85
N ILE A 93 15.07 -2.63 -1.68
CA ILE A 93 15.22 -3.79 -0.80
C ILE A 93 14.85 -5.08 -1.52
N PHE A 94 13.68 -5.11 -2.16
CA PHE A 94 13.19 -6.32 -2.81
C PHE A 94 14.14 -6.82 -3.91
N LEU A 95 14.67 -5.92 -4.74
CA LEU A 95 15.60 -6.27 -5.80
C LEU A 95 17.00 -6.62 -5.28
N GLU A 96 17.44 -6.00 -4.19
CA GLU A 96 18.71 -6.32 -3.53
C GLU A 96 18.70 -7.75 -2.98
N PHE A 97 17.73 -8.11 -2.16
CA PHE A 97 17.65 -9.42 -1.54
C PHE A 97 17.31 -10.54 -2.53
N LEU A 98 16.50 -10.25 -3.54
CA LEU A 98 16.04 -11.25 -4.49
C LEU A 98 16.99 -11.47 -5.67
N LEU A 99 17.55 -10.38 -6.23
CA LEU A 99 18.39 -10.44 -7.43
C LEU A 99 19.87 -10.15 -7.14
N GLY A 100 20.23 -9.80 -5.90
CA GLY A 100 21.59 -9.39 -5.55
C GLY A 100 22.03 -8.06 -6.15
N LEU A 101 21.08 -7.23 -6.60
CA LEU A 101 21.39 -5.90 -7.14
C LEU A 101 21.65 -4.92 -5.97
N PRO A 102 22.69 -4.07 -6.05
CA PRO A 102 22.86 -3.04 -5.02
C PRO A 102 21.60 -2.18 -4.88
N PHE A 103 21.19 -1.89 -3.66
CA PHE A 103 19.95 -1.19 -3.31
C PHE A 103 19.63 0.00 -4.22
N TRP A 104 20.60 0.89 -4.43
CA TRP A 104 20.41 2.11 -5.22
C TRP A 104 20.10 1.84 -6.69
N TYR A 105 20.68 0.80 -7.29
CA TYR A 105 20.36 0.42 -8.68
C TYR A 105 18.93 -0.09 -8.79
N GLY A 106 18.46 -0.86 -7.81
CA GLY A 106 17.09 -1.35 -7.74
C GLY A 106 16.09 -0.20 -7.55
N ALA A 107 16.31 0.66 -6.57
CA ALA A 107 15.43 1.79 -6.24
C ALA A 107 15.34 2.80 -7.39
N ILE A 108 16.48 3.25 -7.93
CA ILE A 108 16.53 4.22 -9.05
C ILE A 108 15.98 3.57 -10.32
N GLY A 109 16.35 2.33 -10.60
CA GLY A 109 15.84 1.60 -11.77
C GLY A 109 14.33 1.49 -11.77
N LEU A 110 13.73 1.10 -10.64
CA LEU A 110 12.30 0.97 -10.49
C LEU A 110 11.57 2.31 -10.67
N ILE A 111 12.02 3.36 -9.98
CA ILE A 111 11.34 4.68 -10.01
C ILE A 111 11.43 5.32 -11.40
N VAL A 112 12.58 5.22 -12.07
CA VAL A 112 12.79 5.75 -13.42
C VAL A 112 11.98 4.96 -14.45
N LEU A 113 12.04 3.62 -14.41
CA LEU A 113 11.25 2.76 -15.30
C LEU A 113 9.75 3.05 -15.16
N THR A 114 9.28 3.20 -13.92
CA THR A 114 7.88 3.52 -13.65
C THR A 114 7.52 4.92 -14.12
N GLY A 115 8.42 5.90 -13.96
CA GLY A 115 8.22 7.25 -14.47
C GLY A 115 8.03 7.25 -15.99
N ILE A 116 8.91 6.58 -16.73
CA ILE A 116 8.81 6.41 -18.19
C ILE A 116 7.48 5.72 -18.56
N PHE A 117 7.17 4.59 -17.90
CA PHE A 117 5.92 3.87 -18.11
C PHE A 117 4.70 4.77 -17.90
N THR A 118 4.66 5.54 -16.81
CA THR A 118 3.53 6.43 -16.49
C THR A 118 3.36 7.54 -17.52
N VAL A 119 4.47 8.18 -17.91
CA VAL A 119 4.45 9.24 -18.94
C VAL A 119 3.93 8.75 -20.28
N LEU A 120 4.24 7.50 -20.65
CA LEU A 120 3.84 6.93 -21.93
C LEU A 120 2.42 6.35 -21.90
N SER A 121 2.05 5.64 -20.84
CA SER A 121 0.81 4.84 -20.78
C SER A 121 -0.38 5.55 -20.12
N GLY A 122 -0.12 6.48 -19.19
CA GLY A 122 -1.13 7.15 -18.39
C GLY A 122 -1.97 6.18 -17.53
N MET A 123 -3.12 6.66 -17.04
CA MET A 123 -4.01 5.89 -16.14
C MET A 123 -4.51 4.58 -16.78
N LYS A 124 -4.78 4.54 -18.07
CA LYS A 124 -5.27 3.33 -18.74
C LYS A 124 -4.25 2.20 -18.69
N GLY A 125 -2.98 2.51 -18.95
CA GLY A 125 -1.90 1.51 -18.86
C GLY A 125 -1.72 0.99 -17.45
N VAL A 126 -1.78 1.87 -16.45
CA VAL A 126 -1.70 1.48 -15.03
C VAL A 126 -2.82 0.52 -14.64
N MET A 127 -4.07 0.79 -15.05
CA MET A 127 -5.19 -0.09 -14.75
C MET A 127 -5.08 -1.44 -15.45
N THR A 128 -4.61 -1.46 -16.71
CA THR A 128 -4.39 -2.71 -17.45
C THR A 128 -3.29 -3.55 -16.81
N LEU A 129 -2.15 -2.94 -16.47
CA LEU A 129 -1.07 -3.63 -15.78
C LEU A 129 -1.55 -4.21 -14.45
N SER A 130 -2.29 -3.43 -13.65
CA SER A 130 -2.86 -3.88 -12.38
C SER A 130 -3.79 -5.10 -12.54
N ALA A 131 -4.59 -5.15 -13.58
CA ALA A 131 -5.50 -6.27 -13.85
C ALA A 131 -4.75 -7.57 -14.20
N ILE A 132 -3.64 -7.46 -14.93
CA ILE A 132 -2.83 -8.63 -15.33
C ILE A 132 -2.00 -9.16 -14.15
N GLN A 133 -1.37 -8.25 -13.38
CA GLN A 133 -0.48 -8.66 -12.30
C GLN A 133 -1.21 -9.24 -11.08
N THR A 134 -2.46 -8.80 -10.79
CA THR A 134 -3.17 -9.18 -9.56
C THR A 134 -3.35 -10.69 -9.40
N PRO A 135 -3.78 -11.46 -10.41
CA PRO A 135 -3.83 -12.91 -10.31
C PRO A 135 -2.47 -13.55 -10.03
N ILE A 136 -1.41 -13.08 -10.69
CA ILE A 136 -0.06 -13.60 -10.52
C ILE A 136 0.42 -13.35 -9.08
N LEU A 137 0.15 -12.15 -8.57
CA LEU A 137 0.50 -11.77 -7.21
C LEU A 137 -0.23 -12.60 -6.17
N ILE A 138 -1.55 -12.82 -6.33
CA ILE A 138 -2.34 -13.63 -5.41
C ILE A 138 -1.82 -15.07 -5.40
N ILE A 139 -1.73 -15.71 -6.55
CA ILE A 139 -1.26 -17.09 -6.67
C ILE A 139 0.17 -17.22 -6.13
N GLY A 140 1.06 -16.30 -6.52
CA GLY A 140 2.46 -16.32 -6.09
C GLY A 140 2.62 -16.17 -4.59
N SER A 141 1.87 -15.29 -3.95
CA SER A 141 1.93 -15.10 -2.49
C SER A 141 1.40 -16.31 -1.72
N PHE A 142 0.33 -16.96 -2.19
CA PHE A 142 -0.13 -18.20 -1.59
C PHE A 142 0.86 -19.36 -1.78
N LEU A 143 1.57 -19.41 -2.91
CA LEU A 143 2.67 -20.37 -3.09
C LEU A 143 3.80 -20.13 -2.08
N VAL A 144 4.17 -18.87 -1.84
CA VAL A 144 5.15 -18.51 -0.79
C VAL A 144 4.67 -18.99 0.57
N LEU A 145 3.39 -18.75 0.92
CA LEU A 145 2.82 -19.20 2.19
C LEU A 145 2.90 -20.73 2.34
N PHE A 146 2.32 -21.48 1.39
CA PHE A 146 2.21 -22.92 1.53
C PHE A 146 3.57 -23.63 1.45
N LEU A 147 4.46 -23.21 0.57
CA LEU A 147 5.80 -23.76 0.49
C LEU A 147 6.65 -23.36 1.69
N GLY A 148 6.47 -22.15 2.23
CA GLY A 148 7.13 -21.72 3.46
C GLY A 148 6.69 -22.54 4.68
N LEU A 149 5.39 -22.77 4.83
CA LEU A 149 4.87 -23.65 5.87
C LEU A 149 5.35 -25.10 5.70
N SER A 150 5.41 -25.59 4.45
CA SER A 150 5.95 -26.91 4.15
C SER A 150 7.45 -27.00 4.52
N ALA A 151 8.23 -25.98 4.21
CA ALA A 151 9.65 -25.94 4.60
C ALA A 151 9.83 -25.94 6.12
N LEU A 152 9.06 -25.10 6.83
CA LEU A 152 9.10 -25.00 8.28
C LEU A 152 8.72 -26.32 8.99
N GLY A 153 7.75 -27.07 8.45
CA GLY A 153 7.22 -28.31 9.01
C GLY A 153 7.76 -29.57 8.35
N ASP A 154 8.97 -29.56 7.79
CA ASP A 154 9.66 -30.72 7.18
C ASP A 154 8.78 -31.48 6.15
N GLY A 155 8.12 -30.73 5.29
CA GLY A 155 7.21 -31.24 4.25
C GLY A 155 5.74 -31.26 4.65
N ASN A 156 5.37 -30.96 5.89
CA ASN A 156 3.98 -30.95 6.37
C ASN A 156 3.51 -29.53 6.71
N ILE A 157 2.55 -29.01 5.96
CA ILE A 157 1.98 -27.67 6.14
C ILE A 157 1.32 -27.49 7.52
N ALA A 158 0.63 -28.52 8.04
CA ALA A 158 -0.02 -28.44 9.35
C ALA A 158 1.00 -28.38 10.50
N THR A 159 2.08 -29.14 10.39
CA THR A 159 3.21 -29.05 11.34
C THR A 159 3.85 -27.67 11.27
N GLY A 160 4.15 -27.16 10.06
CA GLY A 160 4.71 -25.83 9.90
C GLY A 160 3.83 -24.71 10.45
N TRP A 161 2.51 -24.83 10.31
CA TRP A 161 1.56 -23.90 10.94
C TRP A 161 1.66 -23.94 12.46
N THR A 162 1.72 -25.12 13.06
CA THR A 162 1.85 -25.28 14.51
C THR A 162 3.16 -24.67 15.01
N GLU A 163 4.28 -24.97 14.36
CA GLU A 163 5.60 -24.45 14.73
C GLU A 163 5.67 -22.92 14.60
N MET A 164 5.13 -22.35 13.53
CA MET A 164 5.02 -20.89 13.37
C MET A 164 4.23 -20.27 14.53
N MET A 165 3.08 -20.87 14.88
CA MET A 165 2.24 -20.36 15.96
C MET A 165 2.90 -20.53 17.33
N ASP A 166 3.66 -21.59 17.57
CA ASP A 166 4.40 -21.82 18.80
C ASP A 166 5.58 -20.83 18.92
N HIS A 167 6.26 -20.55 17.80
CA HIS A 167 7.27 -19.49 17.76
C HIS A 167 6.66 -18.12 18.10
N ALA A 168 5.51 -17.78 17.51
CA ALA A 168 4.82 -16.53 17.80
C ALA A 168 4.34 -16.42 19.24
N ARG A 169 3.96 -17.52 19.88
CA ARG A 169 3.52 -17.55 21.29
C ARG A 169 4.66 -17.38 22.27
N SER A 170 5.81 -18.01 22.01
CA SER A 170 6.85 -18.22 23.01
C SER A 170 8.15 -17.44 22.78
N ALA A 171 8.38 -16.90 21.57
CA ALA A 171 9.68 -16.35 21.21
C ALA A 171 9.65 -14.93 20.60
N MET A 172 8.49 -14.44 20.10
CA MET A 172 8.44 -13.17 19.38
C MET A 172 8.15 -11.94 20.24
N ASN A 173 7.58 -12.11 21.42
CA ASN A 173 7.17 -10.99 22.28
C ASN A 173 7.51 -11.31 23.75
N ILE A 174 8.74 -11.05 24.12
CA ILE A 174 9.27 -11.33 25.45
C ILE A 174 9.43 -10.01 26.22
N GLY A 175 8.77 -9.92 27.37
CA GLY A 175 8.90 -8.78 28.27
C GLY A 175 10.24 -8.72 28.99
N ALA A 176 10.53 -7.57 29.58
CA ALA A 176 11.73 -7.37 30.37
C ALA A 176 11.79 -8.28 31.62
N ASP A 177 10.65 -8.80 32.06
CA ASP A 177 10.48 -9.79 33.13
C ASP A 177 10.76 -11.24 32.67
N GLY A 178 11.06 -11.45 31.38
CA GLY A 178 11.25 -12.77 30.78
C GLY A 178 9.95 -13.50 30.46
N HIS A 179 8.78 -12.87 30.70
CA HIS A 179 7.48 -13.46 30.36
C HIS A 179 7.19 -13.35 28.87
N ALA A 180 6.67 -14.43 28.26
CA ALA A 180 6.23 -14.44 26.88
C ALA A 180 4.77 -13.97 26.79
N TYR A 181 4.56 -12.76 26.29
CA TYR A 181 3.21 -12.20 26.10
C TYR A 181 2.55 -12.70 24.80
N GLY A 182 3.35 -13.27 23.90
CA GLY A 182 2.89 -13.81 22.62
C GLY A 182 2.66 -12.75 21.54
N ALA A 183 2.85 -13.16 20.30
CA ALA A 183 2.61 -12.36 19.10
C ALA A 183 1.58 -13.03 18.17
N ASN A 184 0.85 -14.01 18.65
CA ASN A 184 -0.16 -14.78 17.91
C ASN A 184 -1.59 -14.22 18.02
N HIS A 185 -1.73 -13.00 18.56
CA HIS A 185 -2.99 -12.28 18.68
C HIS A 185 -2.83 -10.81 18.27
N MET A 186 -3.94 -10.12 17.99
CA MET A 186 -3.92 -8.74 17.47
C MET A 186 -3.92 -7.67 18.56
N PHE A 187 -4.35 -7.99 19.76
CA PHE A 187 -4.61 -7.02 20.82
C PHE A 187 -3.78 -7.32 22.05
N HIS A 188 -3.06 -6.32 22.53
CA HIS A 188 -2.22 -6.38 23.73
C HIS A 188 -2.88 -5.52 24.81
N TRP A 189 -3.06 -6.07 26.01
CA TRP A 189 -3.96 -5.50 27.02
C TRP A 189 -3.27 -4.91 28.23
N THR A 190 -2.01 -5.20 28.44
CA THR A 190 -1.26 -4.81 29.65
C THR A 190 -0.03 -3.99 29.27
N GLU A 191 0.30 -2.97 30.07
CA GLU A 191 1.51 -2.14 29.87
C GLU A 191 2.83 -2.91 30.05
N ALA A 192 2.78 -4.06 30.71
CA ALA A 192 3.93 -4.96 30.84
C ALA A 192 4.25 -5.70 29.55
N ASP A 193 3.29 -5.79 28.64
CA ASP A 193 3.46 -6.36 27.30
C ASP A 193 4.23 -5.37 26.41
N PRO A 194 5.42 -5.72 25.86
CA PRO A 194 6.20 -4.83 25.01
C PRO A 194 5.46 -4.28 23.78
N MET A 195 4.48 -5.04 23.27
CA MET A 195 3.68 -4.62 22.11
C MET A 195 2.45 -3.78 22.47
N TYR A 196 2.18 -3.53 23.77
CA TYR A 196 1.02 -2.75 24.19
C TYR A 196 0.98 -1.34 23.60
N GLN A 197 2.15 -0.69 23.48
CA GLN A 197 2.21 0.67 22.94
C GLN A 197 1.85 0.74 21.45
N ASP A 198 2.19 -0.30 20.69
CA ASP A 198 1.91 -0.38 19.26
C ASP A 198 0.50 -0.93 19.00
N TYR A 199 -0.01 -1.82 19.87
CA TYR A 199 -1.28 -2.52 19.71
C TYR A 199 -2.15 -2.49 20.95
N PRO A 200 -2.57 -1.31 21.48
CA PRO A 200 -3.24 -1.15 22.76
C PRO A 200 -4.70 -1.64 22.72
N GLY A 201 -4.90 -2.94 22.91
CA GLY A 201 -6.22 -3.57 22.98
C GLY A 201 -7.14 -3.20 21.81
N PHE A 202 -8.43 -3.01 22.10
CA PHE A 202 -9.42 -2.69 21.07
C PHE A 202 -9.27 -1.27 20.48
N TRP A 203 -8.55 -0.38 21.16
CA TRP A 203 -8.35 1.00 20.69
C TRP A 203 -7.59 1.08 19.38
N VAL A 204 -6.70 0.11 19.12
CA VAL A 204 -6.02 -0.04 17.84
C VAL A 204 -7.01 -0.16 16.68
N PHE A 205 -8.04 -0.99 16.84
CA PHE A 205 -9.04 -1.18 15.80
C PHE A 205 -9.85 0.09 15.54
N ILE A 206 -10.20 0.85 16.58
CA ILE A 206 -10.91 2.12 16.45
C ILE A 206 -10.03 3.17 15.75
N GLY A 207 -8.79 3.36 16.21
CA GLY A 207 -7.86 4.31 15.61
C GLY A 207 -7.56 3.97 14.15
N ALA A 208 -7.31 2.71 13.89
CA ALA A 208 -7.09 2.21 12.56
C ALA A 208 -8.30 2.42 11.64
N SER A 209 -9.53 2.32 12.14
CA SER A 209 -10.73 2.56 11.36
C SER A 209 -10.85 4.02 10.88
N ILE A 210 -10.33 5.00 11.62
CA ILE A 210 -10.29 6.41 11.20
C ILE A 210 -9.38 6.56 9.98
N ILE A 211 -8.19 5.94 10.01
CA ILE A 211 -7.26 5.95 8.88
C ILE A 211 -7.86 5.19 7.70
N GLY A 212 -8.48 4.04 7.94
CA GLY A 212 -9.16 3.25 6.92
C GLY A 212 -10.28 4.01 6.23
N PHE A 213 -11.08 4.76 6.97
CA PHE A 213 -12.13 5.61 6.42
C PHE A 213 -11.56 6.67 5.48
N TRP A 214 -10.56 7.44 5.94
CA TRP A 214 -9.86 8.39 5.08
C TRP A 214 -9.28 7.73 3.83
N TYR A 215 -8.49 6.69 4.01
CA TYR A 215 -7.76 6.04 2.93
C TYR A 215 -8.68 5.46 1.86
N TRP A 216 -9.73 4.75 2.26
CA TRP A 216 -10.61 4.06 1.31
C TRP A 216 -11.67 4.98 0.71
N CYS A 217 -12.16 5.98 1.45
CA CYS A 217 -13.30 6.78 1.04
C CYS A 217 -12.94 8.13 0.43
N THR A 218 -11.80 8.71 0.78
CA THR A 218 -11.45 10.09 0.42
C THR A 218 -10.06 10.26 -0.19
N ASP A 219 -9.18 9.27 -0.14
CA ASP A 219 -7.84 9.39 -0.74
C ASP A 219 -7.94 9.48 -2.27
N GLN A 220 -7.23 10.48 -2.85
CA GLN A 220 -7.27 10.80 -4.26
C GLN A 220 -6.98 9.59 -5.17
N HIS A 221 -5.97 8.77 -4.86
CA HIS A 221 -5.57 7.66 -5.72
C HIS A 221 -6.61 6.53 -5.78
N ILE A 222 -7.46 6.38 -4.75
CA ILE A 222 -8.58 5.44 -4.74
C ILE A 222 -9.78 6.04 -5.45
N VAL A 223 -10.18 7.25 -5.03
CA VAL A 223 -11.41 7.91 -5.51
C VAL A 223 -11.35 8.18 -7.01
N GLN A 224 -10.21 8.63 -7.55
CA GLN A 224 -10.09 8.89 -8.99
C GLN A 224 -10.26 7.63 -9.87
N ARG A 225 -9.94 6.44 -9.35
CA ARG A 225 -10.17 5.17 -10.06
C ARG A 225 -11.63 4.80 -10.12
N VAL A 226 -12.37 5.10 -9.07
CA VAL A 226 -13.81 4.81 -8.96
C VAL A 226 -14.63 5.84 -9.75
N LEU A 227 -14.21 7.10 -9.76
CA LEU A 227 -14.86 8.18 -10.52
C LEU A 227 -14.49 8.21 -11.99
N GLY A 228 -13.46 7.45 -12.41
CA GLY A 228 -13.01 7.38 -13.80
C GLY A 228 -14.11 6.83 -14.71
N GLN A 229 -14.82 7.72 -15.43
CA GLN A 229 -15.84 7.36 -16.39
C GLN A 229 -15.32 7.42 -17.83
N ARG A 230 -15.82 6.53 -18.69
CA ARG A 230 -15.68 6.69 -20.13
C ARG A 230 -16.69 7.73 -20.60
N LYS A 231 -16.29 8.53 -21.59
CA LYS A 231 -17.16 9.54 -22.20
C LYS A 231 -18.40 8.85 -22.81
N GLY A 232 -19.61 9.26 -22.38
CA GLY A 232 -20.87 8.72 -22.89
C GLY A 232 -21.39 7.44 -22.17
N GLU A 233 -20.77 6.98 -21.07
CA GLU A 233 -21.34 5.90 -20.27
C GLU A 233 -22.54 6.41 -19.43
N ASP A 234 -23.56 5.54 -19.31
CA ASP A 234 -24.70 5.77 -18.43
C ASP A 234 -24.26 5.74 -16.96
N ASN A 235 -24.68 6.74 -16.20
CA ASN A 235 -24.36 6.90 -14.78
C ASN A 235 -24.78 5.69 -13.93
N ASP A 236 -25.94 5.07 -14.22
CA ASP A 236 -26.40 3.89 -13.50
C ASP A 236 -25.50 2.68 -13.72
N VAL A 237 -24.99 2.51 -14.93
CA VAL A 237 -24.03 1.44 -15.26
C VAL A 237 -22.71 1.65 -14.54
N VAL A 238 -22.21 2.88 -14.53
CA VAL A 238 -20.98 3.26 -13.83
C VAL A 238 -21.13 3.01 -12.33
N MET A 239 -22.24 3.42 -11.72
CA MET A 239 -22.51 3.24 -10.30
C MET A 239 -22.61 1.76 -9.93
N LYS A 240 -23.33 0.95 -10.70
CA LYS A 240 -23.41 -0.51 -10.48
C LYS A 240 -22.02 -1.17 -10.57
N ARG A 241 -21.21 -0.77 -11.55
CA ARG A 241 -19.84 -1.28 -11.72
C ARG A 241 -18.95 -0.89 -10.56
N ALA A 242 -18.97 0.37 -10.15
CA ALA A 242 -18.19 0.88 -9.03
C ALA A 242 -18.56 0.16 -7.72
N ARG A 243 -19.86 0.00 -7.43
CA ARG A 243 -20.33 -0.74 -6.24
C ARG A 243 -19.87 -2.20 -6.23
N ARG A 244 -20.03 -2.91 -7.35
CA ARG A 244 -19.58 -4.31 -7.45
C ARG A 244 -18.06 -4.41 -7.28
N GLY A 245 -17.30 -3.49 -7.89
CA GLY A 245 -15.85 -3.46 -7.77
C GLY A 245 -15.38 -3.18 -6.34
N THR A 246 -16.01 -2.25 -5.63
CA THR A 246 -15.65 -1.94 -4.24
C THR A 246 -16.04 -3.06 -3.28
N ILE A 247 -17.19 -3.73 -3.47
CA ILE A 247 -17.57 -4.90 -2.68
C ILE A 247 -16.56 -6.03 -2.90
N ALA A 248 -16.23 -6.37 -4.14
CA ALA A 248 -15.23 -7.40 -4.44
C ALA A 248 -13.87 -7.04 -3.83
N ALA A 249 -13.44 -5.77 -3.92
CA ALA A 249 -12.19 -5.30 -3.33
C ALA A 249 -12.19 -5.42 -1.80
N GLY A 250 -13.32 -5.18 -1.13
CA GLY A 250 -13.46 -5.38 0.32
C GLY A 250 -13.20 -6.83 0.73
N TYR A 251 -13.75 -7.79 0.02
CA TYR A 251 -13.46 -9.22 0.26
C TYR A 251 -11.99 -9.56 0.00
N PHE A 252 -11.43 -9.10 -1.11
CA PHE A 252 -10.02 -9.35 -1.42
C PHE A 252 -9.05 -8.67 -0.44
N LYS A 253 -9.49 -7.65 0.30
CA LYS A 253 -8.61 -6.93 1.23
C LYS A 253 -8.25 -7.73 2.49
N ILE A 254 -8.93 -8.83 2.77
CA ILE A 254 -8.57 -9.75 3.85
C ILE A 254 -7.38 -10.65 3.45
N LEU A 255 -7.21 -10.91 2.15
CA LEU A 255 -6.16 -11.80 1.65
C LEU A 255 -4.73 -11.37 2.01
N PRO A 256 -4.34 -10.09 2.07
CA PRO A 256 -2.98 -9.69 2.43
C PRO A 256 -2.47 -10.23 3.76
N VAL A 257 -3.36 -10.49 4.74
CA VAL A 257 -2.96 -11.16 5.99
C VAL A 257 -2.31 -12.51 5.68
N PHE A 258 -2.96 -13.31 4.84
CA PHE A 258 -2.45 -14.63 4.45
C PHE A 258 -1.34 -14.56 3.40
N MET A 259 -1.34 -13.53 2.58
CA MET A 259 -0.38 -13.37 1.49
C MET A 259 0.97 -12.82 1.93
N PHE A 260 1.00 -12.01 2.99
CA PHE A 260 2.20 -11.28 3.41
C PHE A 260 2.48 -11.36 4.90
N LEU A 261 1.50 -11.09 5.77
CA LEU A 261 1.72 -11.07 7.22
C LEU A 261 2.15 -12.45 7.72
N ILE A 262 1.37 -13.48 7.41
CA ILE A 262 1.67 -14.85 7.82
C ILE A 262 2.97 -15.36 7.21
N PRO A 263 3.28 -15.18 5.91
CA PRO A 263 4.61 -15.47 5.38
C PRO A 263 5.75 -14.75 6.12
N GLY A 264 5.54 -13.51 6.60
CA GLY A 264 6.50 -12.84 7.47
C GLY A 264 6.74 -13.59 8.79
N MET A 265 5.68 -14.08 9.43
CA MET A 265 5.78 -14.92 10.63
C MET A 265 6.49 -16.25 10.37
N VAL A 266 6.21 -16.88 9.22
CA VAL A 266 6.91 -18.10 8.78
C VAL A 266 8.40 -17.82 8.58
N ALA A 267 8.75 -16.68 7.96
CA ALA A 267 10.14 -16.26 7.79
C ALA A 267 10.86 -16.09 9.14
N ALA A 268 10.21 -15.49 10.14
CA ALA A 268 10.78 -15.37 11.48
C ALA A 268 11.03 -16.74 12.13
N ALA A 269 10.10 -17.66 12.01
CA ALA A 269 10.25 -19.01 12.55
C ALA A 269 11.36 -19.81 11.86
N LEU A 270 11.48 -19.71 10.52
CA LEU A 270 12.57 -20.32 9.75
C LEU A 270 13.93 -19.71 10.09
N ALA A 271 14.01 -18.39 10.27
CA ALA A 271 15.22 -17.71 10.71
C ALA A 271 15.66 -18.16 12.10
N ALA A 272 14.71 -18.35 13.02
CA ALA A 272 14.98 -18.87 14.37
C ALA A 272 15.50 -20.32 14.34
N LYS A 273 15.12 -21.12 13.34
CA LYS A 273 15.70 -22.46 13.09
C LYS A 273 17.10 -22.41 12.43
N GLY A 274 17.56 -21.23 12.00
CA GLY A 274 18.83 -21.05 11.29
C GLY A 274 18.79 -21.39 9.80
N GLU A 275 17.59 -21.51 9.21
CA GLU A 275 17.42 -21.82 7.79
C GLU A 275 17.85 -20.69 6.87
N PHE A 276 17.73 -19.42 7.33
CA PHE A 276 18.22 -18.26 6.61
C PHE A 276 18.50 -17.04 7.52
N ASP A 277 19.35 -16.15 7.02
CA ASP A 277 19.67 -14.90 7.70
C ASP A 277 18.57 -13.87 7.49
N MET A 278 18.00 -13.38 8.58
CA MET A 278 17.02 -12.31 8.59
C MET A 278 17.51 -11.13 9.43
N SER A 279 18.64 -10.55 9.04
CA SER A 279 19.20 -9.35 9.68
C SER A 279 18.30 -8.12 9.51
N ASN A 280 17.46 -8.10 8.47
CA ASN A 280 16.49 -7.04 8.18
C ASN A 280 15.09 -7.66 7.98
N THR A 281 14.17 -7.38 8.90
CA THR A 281 12.79 -7.88 8.81
C THR A 281 12.04 -7.37 7.58
N ASP A 282 12.39 -6.18 7.05
CA ASP A 282 11.81 -5.65 5.81
C ASP A 282 12.13 -6.54 4.60
N ALA A 283 13.15 -7.38 4.67
CA ALA A 283 13.48 -8.35 3.62
C ALA A 283 12.74 -9.69 3.75
N ALA A 284 11.96 -9.92 4.82
CA ALA A 284 11.35 -11.22 5.12
C ALA A 284 10.66 -11.87 3.91
N PHE A 285 9.84 -11.13 3.19
CA PHE A 285 9.13 -11.66 2.03
C PHE A 285 10.06 -11.94 0.84
N ALA A 286 11.05 -11.09 0.60
CA ALA A 286 12.02 -11.28 -0.50
C ALA A 286 12.88 -12.53 -0.26
N VAL A 287 13.30 -12.74 0.99
CA VAL A 287 14.05 -13.95 1.40
C VAL A 287 13.18 -15.19 1.21
N MET A 288 11.93 -15.18 1.64
CA MET A 288 10.99 -16.28 1.40
C MET A 288 10.83 -16.61 -0.09
N VAL A 289 10.67 -15.61 -0.95
CA VAL A 289 10.60 -15.81 -2.40
C VAL A 289 11.89 -16.42 -2.94
N LYS A 290 13.04 -15.95 -2.45
CA LYS A 290 14.36 -16.40 -2.89
C LYS A 290 14.64 -17.86 -2.52
N ASP A 291 14.38 -18.24 -1.29
CA ASP A 291 14.90 -19.49 -0.72
C ASP A 291 13.85 -20.60 -0.70
N VAL A 292 12.55 -20.27 -0.65
CA VAL A 292 11.48 -21.27 -0.59
C VAL A 292 10.94 -21.67 -1.96
N LEU A 293 10.90 -20.74 -2.95
CA LEU A 293 10.29 -21.02 -4.24
C LEU A 293 11.21 -21.78 -5.20
N PRO A 294 10.69 -22.80 -5.95
CA PRO A 294 11.42 -23.43 -7.05
C PRO A 294 11.79 -22.42 -8.15
N ALA A 295 12.91 -22.64 -8.84
CA ALA A 295 13.51 -21.67 -9.77
C ALA A 295 12.53 -21.09 -10.82
N GLY A 296 11.74 -21.94 -11.49
CA GLY A 296 10.77 -21.48 -12.51
C GLY A 296 9.63 -20.64 -11.93
N VAL A 297 9.08 -21.07 -10.79
CA VAL A 297 8.00 -20.36 -10.08
C VAL A 297 8.52 -19.03 -9.54
N LYS A 298 9.73 -19.03 -8.97
CA LYS A 298 10.42 -17.84 -8.47
C LYS A 298 10.46 -16.71 -9.50
N GLY A 299 10.85 -17.02 -10.74
CA GLY A 299 10.91 -16.02 -11.81
C GLY A 299 9.56 -15.39 -12.13
N ILE A 300 8.50 -16.19 -12.28
CA ILE A 300 7.15 -15.70 -12.56
C ILE A 300 6.64 -14.82 -11.42
N VAL A 301 6.80 -15.28 -10.19
CA VAL A 301 6.37 -14.57 -8.98
C VAL A 301 7.13 -13.25 -8.82
N THR A 302 8.45 -13.27 -9.05
CA THR A 302 9.29 -12.06 -9.03
C THR A 302 8.81 -11.01 -10.02
N ILE A 303 8.55 -11.40 -11.27
CA ILE A 303 8.02 -10.48 -12.29
C ILE A 303 6.66 -9.92 -11.85
N GLY A 304 5.78 -10.76 -11.31
CA GLY A 304 4.49 -10.33 -10.77
C GLY A 304 4.63 -9.25 -9.68
N PHE A 305 5.58 -9.41 -8.77
CA PHE A 305 5.84 -8.43 -7.72
C PHE A 305 6.47 -7.14 -8.24
N ILE A 306 7.42 -7.22 -9.17
CA ILE A 306 7.97 -6.02 -9.82
C ILE A 306 6.85 -5.24 -10.54
N CYS A 307 5.98 -5.94 -11.28
CA CYS A 307 4.82 -5.31 -11.90
C CYS A 307 3.87 -4.66 -10.88
N ALA A 308 3.71 -5.27 -9.68
CA ALA A 308 2.90 -4.70 -8.61
C ALA A 308 3.49 -3.39 -8.08
N LEU A 309 4.80 -3.34 -7.87
CA LEU A 309 5.51 -2.13 -7.46
C LEU A 309 5.39 -1.03 -8.52
N VAL A 310 5.62 -1.37 -9.80
CA VAL A 310 5.47 -0.44 -10.94
C VAL A 310 4.05 0.10 -11.02
N ALA A 311 3.02 -0.73 -10.92
CA ALA A 311 1.64 -0.28 -11.03
C ALA A 311 1.20 0.59 -9.84
N SER A 312 1.67 0.29 -8.64
CA SER A 312 1.40 1.11 -7.45
C SER A 312 2.06 2.48 -7.57
N LEU A 313 3.33 2.52 -7.89
CA LEU A 313 4.10 3.76 -8.06
C LEU A 313 3.54 4.62 -9.20
N ALA A 314 3.19 4.01 -10.34
CA ALA A 314 2.58 4.69 -11.47
C ALA A 314 1.23 5.32 -11.11
N ALA A 315 0.45 4.67 -10.25
CA ALA A 315 -0.81 5.22 -9.76
C ALA A 315 -0.59 6.49 -8.91
N PHE A 316 0.42 6.50 -8.06
CA PHE A 316 0.78 7.70 -7.27
C PHE A 316 1.31 8.83 -8.16
N PHE A 317 2.13 8.52 -9.16
CA PHE A 317 2.57 9.50 -10.14
C PHE A 317 1.40 10.14 -10.89
N ASN A 318 0.45 9.34 -11.36
CA ASN A 318 -0.75 9.86 -12.01
C ASN A 318 -1.58 10.74 -11.06
N SER A 319 -1.69 10.37 -9.79
CA SER A 319 -2.43 11.16 -8.80
C SER A 319 -1.75 12.50 -8.55
N CYS A 320 -0.43 12.51 -8.37
CA CYS A 320 0.33 13.75 -8.21
C CYS A 320 0.24 14.65 -9.46
N ALA A 321 0.37 14.06 -10.66
CA ALA A 321 0.25 14.80 -11.91
C ALA A 321 -1.15 15.41 -12.08
N THR A 322 -2.20 14.67 -11.72
CA THR A 322 -3.58 15.16 -11.76
C THR A 322 -3.80 16.29 -10.76
N LEU A 323 -3.42 16.11 -9.50
CA LEU A 323 -3.53 17.14 -8.46
C LEU A 323 -2.81 18.43 -8.88
N PHE A 324 -1.57 18.33 -9.34
CA PHE A 324 -0.81 19.50 -9.76
C PHE A 324 -1.46 20.19 -10.96
N THR A 325 -1.86 19.43 -11.98
CA THR A 325 -2.41 20.00 -13.21
C THR A 325 -3.79 20.62 -12.98
N GLU A 326 -4.70 19.91 -12.31
CA GLU A 326 -6.09 20.37 -12.12
C GLU A 326 -6.20 21.47 -11.06
N ASP A 327 -5.47 21.34 -9.94
CA ASP A 327 -5.65 22.22 -8.79
C ASP A 327 -4.75 23.46 -8.79
N PHE A 328 -3.61 23.41 -9.50
CA PHE A 328 -2.68 24.55 -9.56
C PHE A 328 -2.54 25.10 -10.98
N TYR A 329 -2.19 24.28 -11.96
CA TYR A 329 -1.83 24.81 -13.28
C TYR A 329 -3.04 25.33 -14.05
N LYS A 330 -4.14 24.59 -14.11
CA LYS A 330 -5.36 25.01 -14.85
C LYS A 330 -5.99 26.29 -14.30
N PRO A 331 -6.12 26.46 -12.97
CA PRO A 331 -6.63 27.74 -12.42
C PRO A 331 -5.75 28.95 -12.73
N MET A 332 -4.42 28.75 -12.78
CA MET A 332 -3.46 29.83 -13.06
C MET A 332 -3.38 30.15 -14.56
N PHE A 333 -3.44 29.14 -15.41
CA PHE A 333 -3.27 29.27 -16.87
C PHE A 333 -4.50 28.71 -17.60
N LYS A 334 -5.58 29.49 -17.57
CA LYS A 334 -6.84 29.15 -18.23
C LYS A 334 -6.71 29.13 -19.75
N ASN A 335 -7.58 28.36 -20.42
CA ASN A 335 -7.69 28.32 -21.88
C ASN A 335 -6.45 27.80 -22.63
N LYS A 336 -5.65 26.94 -22.02
CA LYS A 336 -4.58 26.21 -22.73
C LYS A 336 -5.16 24.96 -23.42
N SER A 337 -4.43 24.44 -24.41
CA SER A 337 -4.82 23.21 -25.10
C SER A 337 -4.73 21.99 -24.15
N GLU A 338 -5.52 20.96 -24.42
CA GLU A 338 -5.44 19.68 -23.68
C GLU A 338 -4.03 19.08 -23.78
N ALA A 339 -3.36 19.23 -24.92
CA ALA A 339 -1.96 18.79 -25.09
C ALA A 339 -1.01 19.49 -24.11
N THR A 340 -1.23 20.79 -23.84
CA THR A 340 -0.44 21.54 -22.85
C THR A 340 -0.66 20.99 -21.44
N TYR A 341 -1.89 20.72 -21.04
CA TYR A 341 -2.19 20.16 -19.73
C TYR A 341 -1.60 18.75 -19.56
N VAL A 342 -1.63 17.92 -20.58
CA VAL A 342 -0.96 16.61 -20.57
C VAL A 342 0.56 16.76 -20.42
N MET A 343 1.18 17.72 -21.14
CA MET A 343 2.62 17.99 -21.01
C MET A 343 2.99 18.43 -19.60
N VAL A 344 2.20 19.32 -18.99
CA VAL A 344 2.40 19.75 -17.61
C VAL A 344 2.31 18.58 -16.63
N GLY A 345 1.34 17.68 -16.80
CA GLY A 345 1.24 16.46 -16.01
C GLY A 345 2.47 15.56 -16.14
N ARG A 346 3.03 15.44 -17.34
CA ARG A 346 4.28 14.69 -17.59
C ARG A 346 5.48 15.32 -16.88
N ILE A 347 5.61 16.65 -16.96
CA ILE A 347 6.67 17.40 -16.23
C ILE A 347 6.51 17.23 -14.73
N ALA A 348 5.28 17.35 -14.21
CA ALA A 348 5.00 17.12 -12.79
C ALA A 348 5.39 15.71 -12.36
N THR A 349 5.14 14.69 -13.17
CA THR A 349 5.60 13.32 -12.91
C THR A 349 7.13 13.26 -12.77
N VAL A 350 7.87 13.88 -13.67
CA VAL A 350 9.35 13.90 -13.60
C VAL A 350 9.85 14.58 -12.32
N VAL A 351 9.24 15.70 -11.94
CA VAL A 351 9.57 16.39 -10.68
C VAL A 351 9.29 15.52 -9.47
N VAL A 352 8.14 14.83 -9.43
CA VAL A 352 7.77 13.91 -8.35
C VAL A 352 8.76 12.75 -8.25
N VAL A 353 9.21 12.20 -9.39
CA VAL A 353 10.25 11.16 -9.45
C VAL A 353 11.54 11.64 -8.77
N ILE A 354 12.01 12.82 -9.12
CA ILE A 354 13.26 13.40 -8.57
C ILE A 354 13.11 13.64 -7.05
N LEU A 355 12.00 14.24 -6.63
CA LEU A 355 11.75 14.51 -5.21
C LEU A 355 11.61 13.23 -4.39
N GLY A 356 10.95 12.22 -4.94
CA GLY A 356 10.81 10.91 -4.31
C GLY A 356 12.17 10.21 -4.12
N MET A 357 13.04 10.26 -5.13
CA MET A 357 14.41 9.73 -5.01
C MET A 357 15.22 10.48 -3.95
N ALA A 358 15.14 11.81 -3.93
CA ALA A 358 15.86 12.64 -2.97
C ALA A 358 15.43 12.37 -1.51
N TRP A 359 14.22 11.85 -1.28
CA TRP A 359 13.71 11.54 0.06
C TRP A 359 14.13 10.16 0.59
N ILE A 360 14.56 9.22 -0.28
CA ILE A 360 14.94 7.85 0.13
C ILE A 360 16.00 7.84 1.24
N PRO A 361 17.10 8.65 1.21
CA PRO A 361 18.09 8.66 2.28
C PRO A 361 17.51 9.04 3.65
N VAL A 362 16.54 9.96 3.67
CA VAL A 362 15.84 10.34 4.90
C VAL A 362 15.06 9.18 5.47
N MET A 363 14.35 8.45 4.61
CA MET A 363 13.60 7.27 5.04
C MET A 363 14.49 6.17 5.62
N MET A 364 15.65 5.94 5.03
CA MET A 364 16.60 4.94 5.53
C MET A 364 17.08 5.24 6.96
N SER A 365 17.01 6.49 7.41
CA SER A 365 17.39 6.91 8.76
C SER A 365 16.26 6.78 9.80
N LEU A 366 15.02 6.49 9.39
CA LEU A 366 13.83 6.57 10.26
C LEU A 366 13.36 5.21 10.83
N GLY A 367 14.12 4.13 10.65
CA GLY A 367 13.82 2.81 11.21
C GLY A 367 12.80 2.03 10.38
N SER A 368 11.74 1.48 10.99
CA SER A 368 10.75 0.66 10.30
C SER A 368 9.97 1.45 9.24
N LEU A 369 9.96 0.94 8.01
CA LEU A 369 9.23 1.52 6.89
C LEU A 369 7.74 1.67 7.19
N TYR A 370 7.15 0.63 7.79
CA TYR A 370 5.71 0.58 8.00
C TYR A 370 5.27 1.56 9.11
N ASP A 371 6.04 1.66 10.18
CA ASP A 371 5.78 2.58 11.29
C ASP A 371 5.85 4.04 10.81
N TYR A 372 6.83 4.37 9.98
CA TYR A 372 6.93 5.67 9.34
C TYR A 372 5.69 6.00 8.50
N LEU A 373 5.27 5.07 7.63
CA LEU A 373 4.13 5.27 6.74
C LEU A 373 2.84 5.46 7.54
N GLN A 374 2.59 4.62 8.53
CA GLN A 374 1.39 4.68 9.35
C GLN A 374 1.39 5.91 10.26
N GLY A 375 2.53 6.30 10.79
CA GLY A 375 2.69 7.53 11.58
C GLY A 375 2.24 8.77 10.83
N ILE A 376 2.70 8.98 9.59
CA ILE A 376 2.26 10.12 8.77
C ILE A 376 0.77 10.01 8.41
N GLN A 377 0.27 8.83 8.08
CA GLN A 377 -1.14 8.64 7.78
C GLN A 377 -2.03 8.93 9.00
N SER A 378 -1.62 8.55 10.21
CA SER A 378 -2.34 8.81 11.43
C SER A 378 -2.44 10.31 11.78
N LEU A 379 -1.46 11.10 11.39
CA LEU A 379 -1.51 12.58 11.55
C LEU A 379 -2.47 13.24 10.57
N LEU A 380 -2.59 12.70 9.36
CA LEU A 380 -3.43 13.29 8.31
C LEU A 380 -4.90 12.86 8.40
N ALA A 381 -5.14 11.59 8.73
CA ALA A 381 -6.47 10.98 8.63
C ALA A 381 -7.54 11.66 9.52
N PRO A 382 -7.30 12.02 10.80
CA PRO A 382 -8.32 12.63 11.63
C PRO A 382 -8.84 13.96 11.09
N ALA A 383 -7.91 14.80 10.59
CA ALA A 383 -8.27 16.08 10.00
C ALA A 383 -9.12 15.91 8.72
N MET A 384 -8.80 14.89 7.92
CA MET A 384 -9.49 14.59 6.67
C MET A 384 -10.87 13.94 6.89
N VAL A 385 -11.03 13.17 7.96
CA VAL A 385 -12.29 12.52 8.32
C VAL A 385 -13.27 13.51 8.96
N ALA A 386 -12.76 14.53 9.67
CA ALA A 386 -13.56 15.56 10.30
C ALA A 386 -14.24 16.52 9.29
N VAL A 387 -13.78 16.57 8.06
CA VAL A 387 -14.29 17.44 6.97
C VAL A 387 -15.37 16.76 6.15
#